data_93efa4eedcb1e59ab16e65ccb52eba24
#
_entry.id   93efa4eedcb1e59ab16e65ccb52eba24
#
_cell.length_a   1.000
_cell.length_b   1.000
_cell.length_c   1.000
_cell.angle_alpha   90.00
_cell.angle_beta   90.00
_cell.angle_gamma   90.00
#
_symmetry.space_group_name_H-M   'P 1'
#
loop_
_entity.id
_entity.type
_entity.pdbx_description
1 polymer ?
#
loop_
_entity_poly.entity_id
_entity_poly.type
_entity_poly.pdbx_seq_one_letter_code
_entity_poly.pdbx_strand_id
1 'polypeptide(L)'
;MSLNIKKLVETQFPLLVEIRRHCHEYPELSWQETKTLAYIKEKLSGWHIPSQSIEKGGIAAILESGQPGPTLLLRADIDALPVQEGAMNLSQKRTCISQIPGVMHACGHDGHIAMLLVAAKILHECKDTWSGTIICLFEQGEEDSHAMEYIVPWLETKSGYHIDGCYAPHLRWDIPTGKIAICPDAPMAGGFRFDITIHGQGGHGSRPDLCHSPIDCFSAFNQELQGLRLRAVPPRQCLAVSIGSLHSGELQNVVPQELTFGGTCRYFDYDKAGKPFYDEFYHLLDHTCASYHCSWTSGPVPKPLYEVHNDKTCAALAEKAITASLGNDILTKCEPWMASETFAILTRLYPGVLTFTGIANPSKGTGGNHHTPEFDLDEDALVYGTTACISYALAFLKENPQTSFIRTNEPLDTLAARNV
;
A
#
# COMPACT_ATOMS: atom_id res chain seq x y z
N MET A 1 -25.16 -28.01 0.14
CA MET A 1 -24.69 -27.63 1.49
C MET A 1 -23.91 -26.34 1.35
N SER A 2 -24.17 -25.32 2.16
CA SER A 2 -23.33 -24.11 2.15
C SER A 2 -21.92 -24.45 2.60
N LEU A 3 -20.93 -23.98 1.88
CA LEU A 3 -19.52 -24.17 2.18
C LEU A 3 -19.20 -23.49 3.53
N ASN A 4 -18.69 -24.22 4.51
CA ASN A 4 -18.24 -23.61 5.76
C ASN A 4 -16.79 -23.10 5.56
N ILE A 5 -16.66 -21.87 5.04
CA ILE A 5 -15.37 -21.28 4.66
C ILE A 5 -14.43 -21.21 5.86
N LYS A 6 -14.91 -20.72 7.00
CA LYS A 6 -14.09 -20.62 8.23
C LYS A 6 -13.48 -21.96 8.60
N LYS A 7 -14.28 -23.04 8.61
CA LYS A 7 -13.77 -24.37 8.95
C LYS A 7 -12.74 -24.88 7.94
N LEU A 8 -12.92 -24.59 6.64
CA LEU A 8 -11.92 -24.94 5.62
C LEU A 8 -10.59 -24.22 5.87
N VAL A 9 -10.65 -22.92 6.16
CA VAL A 9 -9.45 -22.12 6.48
C VAL A 9 -8.79 -22.60 7.77
N GLU A 10 -9.57 -22.90 8.82
CA GLU A 10 -9.04 -23.44 10.08
C GLU A 10 -8.26 -24.76 9.88
N THR A 11 -8.68 -25.61 8.94
CA THR A 11 -7.92 -26.84 8.61
C THR A 11 -6.59 -26.54 7.92
N GLN A 12 -6.43 -25.38 7.30
CA GLN A 12 -5.19 -24.93 6.66
C GLN A 12 -4.34 -24.03 7.56
N PHE A 13 -4.70 -23.84 8.83
CA PHE A 13 -3.94 -23.00 9.75
C PHE A 13 -2.45 -23.36 9.84
N PRO A 14 -2.04 -24.65 9.95
CA PRO A 14 -0.64 -25.02 9.92
C PRO A 14 0.09 -24.56 8.66
N LEU A 15 -0.57 -24.59 7.51
CA LEU A 15 -0.01 -24.14 6.23
C LEU A 15 0.10 -22.60 6.18
N LEU A 16 -0.88 -21.88 6.72
CA LEU A 16 -0.81 -20.41 6.86
C LEU A 16 0.42 -19.99 7.66
N VAL A 17 0.63 -20.65 8.81
CA VAL A 17 1.78 -20.37 9.69
C VAL A 17 3.10 -20.75 9.02
N GLU A 18 3.16 -21.91 8.35
CA GLU A 18 4.34 -22.36 7.59
C GLU A 18 4.76 -21.33 6.55
N ILE A 19 3.82 -20.90 5.71
CA ILE A 19 4.10 -19.94 4.63
C ILE A 19 4.53 -18.59 5.22
N ARG A 20 3.79 -18.06 6.19
CA ARG A 20 4.11 -16.80 6.85
C ARG A 20 5.51 -16.82 7.44
N ARG A 21 5.85 -17.86 8.20
CA ARG A 21 7.16 -17.98 8.85
C ARG A 21 8.29 -18.14 7.87
N HIS A 22 8.08 -18.91 6.79
CA HIS A 22 9.08 -19.02 5.73
C HIS A 22 9.39 -17.64 5.09
N CYS A 23 8.37 -16.87 4.71
CA CYS A 23 8.57 -15.54 4.16
C CYS A 23 9.22 -14.59 5.19
N HIS A 24 8.81 -14.67 6.46
CA HIS A 24 9.36 -13.86 7.53
C HIS A 24 10.84 -14.15 7.83
N GLU A 25 11.24 -15.42 7.78
CA GLU A 25 12.64 -15.84 8.00
C GLU A 25 13.56 -15.43 6.84
N TYR A 26 13.04 -15.34 5.62
CA TYR A 26 13.82 -15.05 4.42
C TYR A 26 13.26 -13.83 3.66
N PRO A 27 13.13 -12.67 4.32
CA PRO A 27 12.55 -11.48 3.70
C PRO A 27 13.49 -10.92 2.64
N GLU A 28 12.91 -10.36 1.59
CA GLU A 28 13.63 -9.70 0.50
C GLU A 28 13.07 -8.29 0.31
N LEU A 29 13.96 -7.31 0.11
CA LEU A 29 13.57 -5.91 -0.16
C LEU A 29 12.86 -5.78 -1.50
N SER A 30 12.15 -4.66 -1.68
CA SER A 30 11.57 -4.25 -2.96
C SER A 30 12.57 -4.45 -4.11
N TRP A 31 12.11 -5.06 -5.21
CA TRP A 31 12.89 -5.42 -6.41
C TRP A 31 13.92 -6.53 -6.23
N GLN A 32 14.03 -7.12 -5.04
CA GLN A 32 14.96 -8.21 -4.75
C GLN A 32 14.23 -9.52 -4.40
N GLU A 33 12.91 -9.58 -4.53
CA GLU A 33 12.01 -10.67 -4.08
C GLU A 33 12.12 -11.93 -4.96
N THR A 34 13.34 -12.28 -5.36
CA THR A 34 13.61 -13.40 -6.28
C THR A 34 13.26 -14.76 -5.66
N LYS A 35 13.65 -14.98 -4.41
CA LYS A 35 13.35 -16.23 -3.69
C LYS A 35 11.90 -16.29 -3.26
N THR A 36 11.32 -15.16 -2.87
CA THR A 36 9.90 -15.02 -2.52
C THR A 36 9.02 -15.37 -3.71
N LEU A 37 9.32 -14.83 -4.90
CA LEU A 37 8.62 -15.17 -6.14
C LEU A 37 8.80 -16.65 -6.52
N ALA A 38 10.00 -17.21 -6.36
CA ALA A 38 10.24 -18.62 -6.63
C ALA A 38 9.43 -19.51 -5.68
N TYR A 39 9.37 -19.18 -4.39
CA TYR A 39 8.59 -19.89 -3.39
C TYR A 39 7.08 -19.84 -3.67
N ILE A 40 6.53 -18.67 -4.00
CA ILE A 40 5.13 -18.51 -4.39
C ILE A 40 4.82 -19.40 -5.61
N LYS A 41 5.69 -19.35 -6.64
CA LYS A 41 5.53 -20.17 -7.85
C LYS A 41 5.61 -21.67 -7.57
N GLU A 42 6.49 -22.09 -6.69
CA GLU A 42 6.60 -23.49 -6.23
C GLU A 42 5.31 -23.96 -5.56
N LYS A 43 4.77 -23.19 -4.62
CA LYS A 43 3.49 -23.51 -3.93
C LYS A 43 2.34 -23.61 -4.93
N LEU A 44 2.18 -22.63 -5.81
CA LEU A 44 1.14 -22.63 -6.85
C LEU A 44 1.26 -23.86 -7.78
N SER A 45 2.47 -24.13 -8.25
CA SER A 45 2.74 -25.30 -9.10
C SER A 45 2.46 -26.62 -8.39
N GLY A 46 2.84 -26.74 -7.12
CA GLY A 46 2.58 -27.92 -6.29
C GLY A 46 1.09 -28.20 -6.08
N TRP A 47 0.25 -27.17 -6.17
CA TRP A 47 -1.22 -27.29 -6.12
C TRP A 47 -1.87 -27.30 -7.51
N HIS A 48 -1.08 -27.36 -8.59
CA HIS A 48 -1.56 -27.33 -9.97
C HIS A 48 -2.35 -26.07 -10.34
N ILE A 49 -2.04 -24.93 -9.70
CA ILE A 49 -2.64 -23.63 -10.00
C ILE A 49 -1.83 -22.95 -11.09
N PRO A 50 -2.43 -22.65 -12.27
CA PRO A 50 -1.76 -21.91 -13.33
C PRO A 50 -1.31 -20.53 -12.87
N SER A 51 -0.09 -20.13 -13.22
CA SER A 51 0.42 -18.80 -12.90
C SER A 51 1.27 -18.23 -14.02
N GLN A 52 1.28 -16.90 -14.13
CA GLN A 52 2.06 -16.12 -15.08
C GLN A 52 2.97 -15.16 -14.31
N SER A 53 4.22 -15.07 -14.70
CA SER A 53 5.14 -14.06 -14.18
C SER A 53 4.91 -12.74 -14.92
N ILE A 54 4.83 -11.65 -14.17
CA ILE A 54 4.81 -10.28 -14.68
C ILE A 54 6.19 -9.71 -14.40
N GLU A 55 6.98 -9.47 -15.44
CA GLU A 55 8.33 -8.93 -15.28
C GLU A 55 8.27 -7.64 -14.46
N LYS A 56 9.01 -7.59 -13.35
CA LYS A 56 8.99 -6.46 -12.38
C LYS A 56 7.60 -6.13 -11.80
N GLY A 57 6.62 -7.01 -11.96
CA GLY A 57 5.26 -6.84 -11.41
C GLY A 57 4.88 -7.94 -10.44
N GLY A 58 5.61 -9.08 -10.47
CA GLY A 58 5.33 -10.20 -9.59
C GLY A 58 4.74 -11.42 -10.29
N ILE A 59 3.73 -12.05 -9.69
CA ILE A 59 3.08 -13.27 -10.21
C ILE A 59 1.56 -13.11 -10.14
N ALA A 60 0.87 -13.49 -11.22
CA ALA A 60 -0.57 -13.65 -11.27
C ALA A 60 -0.93 -15.14 -11.34
N ALA A 61 -1.59 -15.68 -10.32
CA ALA A 61 -2.20 -17.01 -10.37
C ALA A 61 -3.63 -16.87 -10.90
N ILE A 62 -4.01 -17.77 -11.84
CA ILE A 62 -5.27 -17.66 -12.55
C ILE A 62 -6.11 -18.91 -12.22
N LEU A 63 -7.26 -18.67 -11.58
CA LEU A 63 -8.22 -19.69 -11.22
C LEU A 63 -9.46 -19.53 -12.10
N GLU A 64 -9.71 -20.51 -12.95
CA GLU A 64 -10.89 -20.55 -13.80
C GLU A 64 -11.85 -21.66 -13.32
N SER A 65 -13.10 -21.30 -13.10
CA SER A 65 -14.15 -22.30 -12.77
C SER A 65 -14.58 -23.15 -13.96
N GLY A 66 -14.25 -22.68 -15.18
CA GLY A 66 -14.76 -23.27 -16.43
C GLY A 66 -16.20 -22.89 -16.75
N GLN A 67 -16.84 -22.07 -15.90
CA GLN A 67 -18.19 -21.52 -16.12
C GLN A 67 -18.14 -20.00 -16.34
N PRO A 68 -18.95 -19.45 -17.26
CA PRO A 68 -19.01 -18.00 -17.46
C PRO A 68 -19.37 -17.26 -16.18
N GLY A 69 -18.74 -16.12 -15.95
CA GLY A 69 -19.00 -15.27 -14.78
C GLY A 69 -18.03 -14.09 -14.74
N PRO A 70 -18.10 -13.25 -13.71
CA PRO A 70 -17.22 -12.10 -13.56
C PRO A 70 -15.77 -12.52 -13.24
N THR A 71 -14.85 -11.60 -13.44
CA THR A 71 -13.45 -11.74 -13.08
C THR A 71 -13.12 -10.86 -11.88
N LEU A 72 -12.64 -11.46 -10.81
CA LEU A 72 -12.22 -10.76 -9.59
C LEU A 72 -10.70 -10.81 -9.44
N LEU A 73 -10.08 -9.65 -9.19
CA LEU A 73 -8.68 -9.52 -8.84
C LEU A 73 -8.52 -9.51 -7.32
N LEU A 74 -7.77 -10.46 -6.77
CA LEU A 74 -7.32 -10.49 -5.38
C LEU A 74 -5.84 -10.12 -5.34
N ARG A 75 -5.42 -9.28 -4.40
CA ARG A 75 -4.04 -8.78 -4.37
C ARG A 75 -3.38 -8.99 -3.00
N ALA A 76 -2.11 -9.36 -3.01
CA ALA A 76 -1.17 -9.30 -1.90
C ALA A 76 0.16 -8.72 -2.39
N ASP A 77 0.73 -7.80 -1.63
CA ASP A 77 2.12 -7.35 -1.74
C ASP A 77 3.08 -8.39 -1.14
N ILE A 78 4.37 -8.36 -1.54
CA ILE A 78 5.29 -9.44 -1.17
C ILE A 78 6.67 -8.99 -0.68
N ASP A 79 6.99 -7.72 -0.71
CA ASP A 79 8.28 -7.16 -0.37
C ASP A 79 8.44 -6.89 1.14
N ALA A 80 9.68 -6.73 1.58
CA ALA A 80 10.08 -6.42 2.94
C ALA A 80 10.81 -5.08 3.01
N LEU A 81 11.09 -4.62 4.23
CA LEU A 81 11.65 -3.32 4.54
C LEU A 81 13.08 -3.41 5.10
N PRO A 82 13.91 -2.36 4.92
CA PRO A 82 15.23 -2.26 5.50
C PRO A 82 15.16 -1.90 7.00
N VAL A 83 14.53 -2.78 7.78
CA VAL A 83 14.36 -2.66 9.24
C VAL A 83 15.11 -3.78 9.94
N GLN A 84 15.94 -3.43 10.92
CA GLN A 84 16.58 -4.43 11.77
C GLN A 84 15.58 -4.95 12.80
N GLU A 85 15.20 -6.21 12.66
CA GLU A 85 14.26 -6.84 13.55
C GLU A 85 14.78 -6.97 14.97
N GLY A 86 13.95 -6.66 15.97
CA GLY A 86 14.24 -6.89 17.38
C GLY A 86 14.03 -8.36 17.77
N ALA A 87 14.85 -8.89 18.69
CA ALA A 87 14.67 -10.25 19.24
C ALA A 87 13.38 -10.40 20.07
N MET A 88 12.81 -9.28 20.49
CA MET A 88 11.55 -9.18 21.23
C MET A 88 10.53 -8.45 20.34
N ASN A 89 9.26 -8.85 20.42
CA ASN A 89 8.17 -7.98 20.03
C ASN A 89 7.84 -7.02 21.19
N LEU A 90 6.64 -6.49 21.32
CA LEU A 90 6.32 -5.52 22.39
C LEU A 90 6.55 -6.06 23.81
N SER A 91 6.44 -7.37 24.04
CA SER A 91 6.50 -7.93 25.39
C SER A 91 7.11 -9.33 25.51
N GLN A 92 7.34 -10.01 24.38
CA GLN A 92 7.77 -11.43 24.38
C GLN A 92 8.93 -11.67 23.42
N LYS A 93 9.68 -12.74 23.66
CA LYS A 93 10.64 -13.23 22.68
C LYS A 93 9.90 -13.79 21.46
N ARG A 94 10.34 -13.40 20.28
CA ARG A 94 9.74 -13.85 19.02
C ARG A 94 9.93 -15.36 18.84
N THR A 95 8.93 -16.00 18.24
CA THR A 95 8.99 -17.42 17.83
C THR A 95 9.53 -17.60 16.41
N CYS A 96 9.45 -16.55 15.59
CA CYS A 96 9.98 -16.46 14.25
C CYS A 96 10.70 -15.13 14.11
N ILE A 97 11.87 -15.10 13.50
CA ILE A 97 12.71 -13.91 13.32
C ILE A 97 13.42 -13.99 11.98
N SER A 98 13.61 -12.86 11.34
CA SER A 98 14.35 -12.73 10.09
C SER A 98 15.78 -13.30 10.23
N GLN A 99 16.19 -14.10 9.26
CA GLN A 99 17.57 -14.59 9.12
C GLN A 99 18.45 -13.66 8.27
N ILE A 100 17.87 -12.59 7.75
CA ILE A 100 18.54 -11.59 6.89
C ILE A 100 18.81 -10.34 7.71
N PRO A 101 20.06 -10.05 8.09
CA PRO A 101 20.38 -8.86 8.89
C PRO A 101 19.91 -7.57 8.22
N GLY A 102 19.21 -6.73 8.98
CA GLY A 102 18.74 -5.43 8.52
C GLY A 102 17.51 -5.48 7.60
N VAL A 103 16.88 -6.64 7.39
CA VAL A 103 15.67 -6.80 6.57
C VAL A 103 14.59 -7.51 7.35
N MET A 104 13.36 -7.00 7.31
CA MET A 104 12.22 -7.54 8.04
C MET A 104 10.91 -7.27 7.29
N HIS A 105 9.98 -8.23 7.32
CA HIS A 105 8.59 -7.95 6.96
C HIS A 105 7.91 -7.13 8.08
N ALA A 106 8.21 -5.83 8.11
CA ALA A 106 7.68 -4.91 9.11
C ALA A 106 6.35 -4.24 8.73
N CYS A 107 5.78 -4.63 7.57
CA CYS A 107 4.44 -4.22 7.13
C CYS A 107 3.42 -5.39 7.11
N GLY A 108 3.88 -6.63 7.32
CA GLY A 108 3.01 -7.81 7.38
C GLY A 108 2.76 -8.48 6.04
N HIS A 109 3.54 -8.16 5.00
CA HIS A 109 3.37 -8.73 3.66
C HIS A 109 3.61 -10.25 3.63
N ASP A 110 4.41 -10.80 4.55
CA ASP A 110 4.53 -12.24 4.80
C ASP A 110 3.19 -12.89 5.16
N GLY A 111 2.37 -12.18 5.96
CA GLY A 111 0.99 -12.58 6.27
C GLY A 111 0.06 -12.43 5.06
N HIS A 112 0.22 -11.37 4.24
CA HIS A 112 -0.57 -11.17 3.02
C HIS A 112 -0.30 -12.30 2.00
N ILE A 113 0.98 -12.67 1.80
CA ILE A 113 1.38 -13.82 0.96
C ILE A 113 0.68 -15.10 1.45
N ALA A 114 0.77 -15.38 2.76
CA ALA A 114 0.18 -16.58 3.33
C ALA A 114 -1.34 -16.64 3.14
N MET A 115 -2.02 -15.52 3.43
CA MET A 115 -3.47 -15.42 3.27
C MET A 115 -3.90 -15.63 1.81
N LEU A 116 -3.24 -14.98 0.85
CA LEU A 116 -3.63 -15.09 -0.56
C LEU A 116 -3.28 -16.47 -1.16
N LEU A 117 -2.12 -17.05 -0.82
CA LEU A 117 -1.75 -18.40 -1.28
C LEU A 117 -2.74 -19.46 -0.79
N VAL A 118 -3.11 -19.41 0.50
CA VAL A 118 -4.07 -20.37 1.05
C VAL A 118 -5.48 -20.11 0.52
N ALA A 119 -5.88 -18.86 0.32
CA ALA A 119 -7.13 -18.52 -0.33
C ALA A 119 -7.18 -19.07 -1.77
N ALA A 120 -6.11 -18.90 -2.56
CA ALA A 120 -6.01 -19.43 -3.91
C ALA A 120 -6.13 -20.97 -3.92
N LYS A 121 -5.44 -21.66 -2.99
CA LYS A 121 -5.53 -23.11 -2.84
C LYS A 121 -6.96 -23.58 -2.60
N ILE A 122 -7.64 -22.99 -1.59
CA ILE A 122 -9.01 -23.39 -1.22
C ILE A 122 -9.98 -23.08 -2.36
N LEU A 123 -9.88 -21.89 -2.99
CA LEU A 123 -10.72 -21.50 -4.12
C LEU A 123 -10.53 -22.41 -5.32
N HIS A 124 -9.28 -22.85 -5.58
CA HIS A 124 -8.97 -23.81 -6.65
C HIS A 124 -9.57 -25.20 -6.35
N GLU A 125 -9.46 -25.69 -5.13
CA GLU A 125 -10.02 -26.97 -4.70
C GLU A 125 -11.56 -27.01 -4.76
N CYS A 126 -12.21 -25.86 -4.61
CA CYS A 126 -13.67 -25.76 -4.68
C CYS A 126 -14.17 -25.09 -5.97
N LYS A 127 -13.38 -25.09 -7.05
CA LYS A 127 -13.70 -24.38 -8.31
C LYS A 127 -15.05 -24.75 -8.93
N ASP A 128 -15.55 -25.93 -8.68
CA ASP A 128 -16.86 -26.39 -9.18
C ASP A 128 -18.06 -25.75 -8.43
N THR A 129 -17.80 -24.96 -7.38
CA THR A 129 -18.84 -24.32 -6.55
C THR A 129 -19.09 -22.85 -6.86
N TRP A 130 -18.33 -22.27 -7.77
CA TRP A 130 -18.44 -20.86 -8.19
C TRP A 130 -18.28 -20.72 -9.70
N SER A 131 -18.59 -19.55 -10.28
CA SER A 131 -18.50 -19.25 -11.71
C SER A 131 -17.63 -18.02 -11.95
N GLY A 132 -16.98 -17.94 -13.11
CA GLY A 132 -16.10 -16.83 -13.48
C GLY A 132 -14.63 -17.15 -13.29
N THR A 133 -13.84 -16.11 -13.08
CA THR A 133 -12.36 -16.15 -12.95
C THR A 133 -11.90 -15.40 -11.71
N ILE A 134 -10.88 -15.93 -11.04
CA ILE A 134 -10.16 -15.21 -9.97
C ILE A 134 -8.69 -15.08 -10.39
N ILE A 135 -8.18 -13.86 -10.35
CA ILE A 135 -6.77 -13.56 -10.54
C ILE A 135 -6.18 -13.22 -9.17
N CYS A 136 -5.23 -14.03 -8.68
CA CYS A 136 -4.50 -13.75 -7.46
C CYS A 136 -3.17 -13.11 -7.83
N LEU A 137 -3.04 -11.81 -7.62
CA LEU A 137 -1.85 -11.00 -7.90
C LEU A 137 -0.97 -10.94 -6.66
N PHE A 138 0.25 -11.43 -6.77
CA PHE A 138 1.33 -11.27 -5.81
C PHE A 138 2.24 -10.16 -6.31
N GLU A 139 2.04 -8.96 -5.77
CA GLU A 139 2.68 -7.72 -6.22
C GLU A 139 4.06 -7.57 -5.61
N GLN A 140 5.07 -7.35 -6.47
CA GLN A 140 6.45 -7.06 -6.11
C GLN A 140 6.63 -5.54 -5.89
N GLY A 141 7.48 -5.14 -4.93
CA GLY A 141 7.95 -3.74 -4.81
C GLY A 141 6.87 -2.72 -4.42
N GLU A 142 5.94 -3.08 -3.55
CA GLU A 142 4.89 -2.17 -3.08
C GLU A 142 5.47 -0.97 -2.33
N GLU A 143 6.42 -1.20 -1.43
CA GLU A 143 7.04 -0.17 -0.58
C GLU A 143 7.86 0.88 -1.37
N ASP A 144 8.21 0.57 -2.62
CA ASP A 144 8.85 1.50 -3.58
C ASP A 144 7.88 2.05 -4.64
N SER A 145 6.64 1.58 -4.65
CA SER A 145 5.50 2.09 -5.44
C SER A 145 5.63 2.06 -6.97
N HIS A 146 6.60 1.37 -7.57
CA HIS A 146 6.83 1.37 -9.02
C HIS A 146 6.31 0.13 -9.77
N ALA A 147 5.84 -0.92 -9.07
CA ALA A 147 5.40 -2.15 -9.73
C ALA A 147 4.17 -1.96 -10.62
N MET A 148 3.34 -0.99 -10.33
CA MET A 148 2.14 -0.69 -11.11
C MET A 148 2.45 -0.30 -12.55
N GLU A 149 3.64 0.23 -12.85
CA GLU A 149 4.10 0.49 -14.24
C GLU A 149 4.16 -0.78 -15.09
N TYR A 150 4.32 -1.95 -14.47
CA TYR A 150 4.37 -3.26 -15.12
C TYR A 150 3.07 -4.04 -14.97
N ILE A 151 2.39 -3.90 -13.84
CA ILE A 151 1.14 -4.61 -13.51
C ILE A 151 -0.03 -4.07 -14.32
N VAL A 152 -0.23 -2.74 -14.37
CA VAL A 152 -1.37 -2.12 -15.07
C VAL A 152 -1.38 -2.47 -16.56
N PRO A 153 -0.28 -2.33 -17.33
CA PRO A 153 -0.25 -2.76 -18.72
C PRO A 153 -0.50 -4.27 -18.89
N TRP A 154 -0.04 -5.10 -17.94
CA TRP A 154 -0.30 -6.53 -18.01
C TRP A 154 -1.79 -6.84 -17.80
N LEU A 155 -2.40 -6.28 -16.78
CA LEU A 155 -3.84 -6.47 -16.49
C LEU A 155 -4.71 -6.01 -17.66
N GLU A 156 -4.41 -4.87 -18.25
CA GLU A 156 -5.25 -4.21 -19.25
C GLU A 156 -5.05 -4.71 -20.68
N THR A 157 -3.86 -5.23 -21.02
CA THR A 157 -3.53 -5.55 -22.42
C THR A 157 -3.00 -6.96 -22.66
N LYS A 158 -2.47 -7.62 -21.63
CA LYS A 158 -1.78 -8.92 -21.79
C LYS A 158 -2.46 -10.07 -21.06
N SER A 159 -3.21 -9.80 -19.99
CA SER A 159 -3.87 -10.85 -19.21
C SER A 159 -4.91 -11.63 -20.00
N GLY A 160 -5.58 -10.96 -20.95
CA GLY A 160 -6.69 -11.52 -21.70
C GLY A 160 -8.04 -11.52 -20.95
N TYR A 161 -8.10 -10.96 -19.73
CA TYR A 161 -9.29 -10.91 -18.91
C TYR A 161 -9.83 -9.47 -18.77
N HIS A 162 -11.15 -9.34 -18.75
CA HIS A 162 -11.81 -8.13 -18.29
C HIS A 162 -12.02 -8.26 -16.78
N ILE A 163 -11.52 -7.30 -16.00
CA ILE A 163 -11.59 -7.32 -14.54
C ILE A 163 -12.82 -6.54 -14.10
N ASP A 164 -13.72 -7.19 -13.38
CA ASP A 164 -14.98 -6.63 -12.91
C ASP A 164 -14.91 -6.04 -11.50
N GLY A 165 -13.86 -6.41 -10.73
CA GLY A 165 -13.64 -5.86 -9.39
C GLY A 165 -12.30 -6.27 -8.80
N CYS A 166 -11.93 -5.64 -7.68
CA CYS A 166 -10.68 -5.97 -6.98
C CYS A 166 -10.86 -6.00 -5.45
N TYR A 167 -9.97 -6.73 -4.79
CA TYR A 167 -9.95 -6.86 -3.32
C TYR A 167 -8.52 -7.02 -2.82
N ALA A 168 -8.21 -6.33 -1.71
CA ALA A 168 -6.99 -6.55 -0.96
C ALA A 168 -7.27 -6.57 0.56
N PRO A 169 -6.80 -7.58 1.31
CA PRO A 169 -6.70 -7.48 2.75
C PRO A 169 -5.38 -6.79 3.12
N HIS A 170 -5.39 -5.95 4.15
CA HIS A 170 -4.17 -5.45 4.76
C HIS A 170 -4.18 -5.75 6.27
N LEU A 171 -3.07 -6.23 6.81
CA LEU A 171 -2.92 -6.44 8.26
C LEU A 171 -2.75 -5.09 8.94
N ARG A 172 -3.33 -4.92 10.13
CA ARG A 172 -3.29 -3.64 10.83
C ARG A 172 -3.03 -3.80 12.33
N TRP A 173 -2.00 -3.11 12.77
CA TRP A 173 -1.40 -3.23 14.09
C TRP A 173 -2.29 -2.78 15.26
N ASP A 174 -3.15 -1.77 15.08
CA ASP A 174 -3.99 -1.16 16.11
C ASP A 174 -5.38 -1.80 16.25
N ILE A 175 -5.69 -2.80 15.42
CA ILE A 175 -6.94 -3.55 15.46
C ILE A 175 -6.71 -4.89 16.17
N PRO A 176 -7.57 -5.26 17.14
CA PRO A 176 -7.43 -6.56 17.81
C PRO A 176 -7.55 -7.75 16.87
N THR A 177 -6.76 -8.81 17.12
CA THR A 177 -6.94 -10.11 16.46
C THR A 177 -8.38 -10.60 16.60
N GLY A 178 -8.94 -11.15 15.52
CA GLY A 178 -10.35 -11.55 15.48
C GLY A 178 -11.30 -10.41 15.16
N LYS A 179 -10.78 -9.25 14.71
CA LYS A 179 -11.58 -8.14 14.19
C LYS A 179 -11.13 -7.78 12.78
N ILE A 180 -12.10 -7.33 11.98
CA ILE A 180 -11.90 -6.80 10.62
C ILE A 180 -12.56 -5.43 10.54
N ALA A 181 -11.87 -4.47 9.94
CA ALA A 181 -12.43 -3.15 9.68
C ALA A 181 -12.54 -2.90 8.17
N ILE A 182 -13.65 -2.28 7.79
CA ILE A 182 -13.91 -1.81 6.44
C ILE A 182 -14.20 -0.32 6.56
N CYS A 183 -13.21 0.52 6.21
CA CYS A 183 -13.40 1.94 6.21
C CYS A 183 -14.20 2.33 4.96
N PRO A 184 -15.30 3.07 5.10
CA PRO A 184 -15.97 3.64 3.95
C PRO A 184 -15.09 4.70 3.28
N ASP A 185 -15.27 4.87 1.98
CA ASP A 185 -14.59 5.86 1.13
C ASP A 185 -13.06 5.63 1.05
N ALA A 186 -12.22 6.32 1.84
CA ALA A 186 -10.76 6.27 1.74
C ALA A 186 -10.11 5.63 2.98
N PRO A 187 -9.82 4.31 2.98
CA PRO A 187 -9.15 3.63 4.09
C PRO A 187 -7.68 4.02 4.25
N MET A 188 -6.97 4.32 3.15
CA MET A 188 -5.56 4.70 3.16
C MET A 188 -5.32 5.94 2.32
N ALA A 189 -4.35 6.76 2.75
CA ALA A 189 -4.06 8.05 2.15
C ALA A 189 -3.35 7.93 0.80
N GLY A 190 -3.62 8.89 -0.07
CA GLY A 190 -2.74 9.25 -1.17
C GLY A 190 -1.62 10.17 -0.69
N GLY A 191 -0.65 10.45 -1.56
CA GLY A 191 0.43 11.33 -1.20
C GLY A 191 1.45 11.55 -2.31
N PHE A 192 2.47 12.32 -1.98
CA PHE A 192 3.68 12.48 -2.78
C PHE A 192 4.87 12.79 -1.90
N ARG A 193 6.05 12.42 -2.37
CA ARG A 193 7.34 12.86 -1.81
C ARG A 193 7.85 14.04 -2.60
N PHE A 194 8.70 14.84 -2.00
CA PHE A 194 9.47 15.85 -2.70
C PHE A 194 10.91 15.85 -2.19
N ASP A 195 11.85 16.02 -3.13
CA ASP A 195 13.28 16.18 -2.87
C ASP A 195 13.77 17.32 -3.77
N ILE A 196 14.10 18.43 -3.16
CA ILE A 196 14.31 19.71 -3.83
C ILE A 196 15.65 20.29 -3.44
N THR A 197 16.39 20.78 -4.44
CA THR A 197 17.60 21.54 -4.25
C THR A 197 17.35 22.99 -4.71
N ILE A 198 17.48 23.94 -3.78
CA ILE A 198 17.48 25.38 -4.09
C ILE A 198 18.91 25.79 -4.41
N HIS A 199 19.11 26.44 -5.56
CA HIS A 199 20.36 26.97 -6.03
C HIS A 199 20.37 28.49 -5.91
N GLY A 200 21.33 29.03 -5.17
CA GLY A 200 21.53 30.45 -5.00
C GLY A 200 22.92 30.90 -5.48
N GLN A 201 23.40 32.00 -4.94
CA GLN A 201 24.74 32.50 -5.15
C GLN A 201 25.43 32.67 -3.81
N GLY A 202 26.39 31.80 -3.53
CA GLY A 202 27.20 31.85 -2.31
C GLY A 202 28.22 32.98 -2.31
N GLY A 203 28.82 33.23 -1.12
CA GLY A 203 29.88 34.25 -0.98
C GLY A 203 30.31 34.46 0.46
N HIS A 204 31.09 35.53 0.66
CA HIS A 204 31.62 35.87 1.97
C HIS A 204 30.53 36.40 2.90
N GLY A 205 30.37 35.81 4.08
CA GLY A 205 29.27 36.14 5.03
C GLY A 205 29.26 37.62 5.51
N SER A 206 30.35 38.39 5.34
CA SER A 206 30.37 39.83 5.60
C SER A 206 29.83 40.69 4.45
N ARG A 207 29.54 40.09 3.29
CA ARG A 207 29.02 40.77 2.10
C ARG A 207 27.73 40.06 1.58
N PRO A 208 26.71 39.95 2.46
CA PRO A 208 25.44 39.30 2.05
C PRO A 208 24.75 40.03 0.90
N ASP A 209 25.03 41.31 0.70
CA ASP A 209 24.58 42.13 -0.41
C ASP A 209 25.05 41.66 -1.79
N LEU A 210 26.05 40.79 -1.87
CA LEU A 210 26.60 40.17 -3.09
C LEU A 210 26.18 38.70 -3.25
N CYS A 211 25.29 38.21 -2.37
CA CYS A 211 24.84 36.82 -2.34
C CYS A 211 23.35 36.67 -2.61
N HIS A 212 22.93 35.51 -3.05
CA HIS A 212 21.53 35.07 -3.08
C HIS A 212 21.42 33.80 -2.24
N SER A 213 21.03 33.98 -0.97
CA SER A 213 21.08 32.92 0.03
C SER A 213 19.94 31.89 -0.17
N PRO A 214 20.23 30.61 -0.46
CA PRO A 214 19.20 29.60 -0.52
C PRO A 214 18.59 29.30 0.86
N ILE A 215 19.28 29.64 1.97
CA ILE A 215 18.75 29.51 3.33
C ILE A 215 17.62 30.54 3.55
N ASP A 216 17.82 31.79 3.12
CA ASP A 216 16.79 32.84 3.25
C ASP A 216 15.60 32.53 2.36
N CYS A 217 15.84 32.02 1.13
CA CYS A 217 14.82 31.57 0.21
C CYS A 217 13.99 30.45 0.82
N PHE A 218 14.62 29.39 1.35
CA PHE A 218 13.93 28.28 2.02
C PHE A 218 13.17 28.76 3.26
N SER A 219 13.72 29.67 4.06
CA SER A 219 13.05 30.20 5.24
C SER A 219 11.71 30.87 4.89
N ALA A 220 11.71 31.70 3.82
CA ALA A 220 10.51 32.33 3.32
C ALA A 220 9.51 31.29 2.74
N PHE A 221 10.00 30.36 1.91
CA PHE A 221 9.18 29.25 1.40
C PHE A 221 8.51 28.46 2.50
N ASN A 222 9.26 28.03 3.51
CA ASN A 222 8.72 27.22 4.62
C ASN A 222 7.70 28.01 5.46
N GLN A 223 7.90 29.31 5.63
CA GLN A 223 6.93 30.16 6.33
C GLN A 223 5.61 30.28 5.55
N GLU A 224 5.66 30.49 4.24
CA GLU A 224 4.46 30.60 3.40
C GLU A 224 3.77 29.24 3.22
N LEU A 225 4.52 28.14 3.20
CA LEU A 225 3.99 26.78 3.12
C LEU A 225 3.04 26.46 4.28
N GLN A 226 3.29 27.00 5.49
CA GLN A 226 2.39 26.81 6.62
C GLN A 226 1.01 27.45 6.38
N GLY A 227 0.98 28.54 5.61
CA GLY A 227 -0.28 29.22 5.23
C GLY A 227 -0.96 28.60 4.02
N LEU A 228 -0.22 27.89 3.19
CA LEU A 228 -0.71 27.35 1.90
C LEU A 228 -1.89 26.39 2.09
N ARG A 229 -1.82 25.49 3.08
CA ARG A 229 -2.90 24.55 3.41
C ARG A 229 -4.24 25.25 3.62
N LEU A 230 -4.25 26.41 4.27
CA LEU A 230 -5.48 27.17 4.59
C LEU A 230 -6.13 27.78 3.34
N ARG A 231 -5.39 27.93 2.26
CA ARG A 231 -5.86 28.57 1.01
C ARG A 231 -6.10 27.56 -0.11
N ALA A 232 -5.25 26.53 -0.22
CA ALA A 232 -5.33 25.55 -1.29
C ALA A 232 -6.29 24.39 -1.00
N VAL A 233 -6.55 24.10 0.29
CA VAL A 233 -7.29 22.90 0.71
C VAL A 233 -8.54 23.28 1.50
N PRO A 234 -9.74 22.76 1.14
CA PRO A 234 -10.96 23.02 1.89
C PRO A 234 -10.81 22.63 3.37
N PRO A 235 -11.35 23.38 4.33
CA PRO A 235 -11.11 23.19 5.78
C PRO A 235 -11.49 21.83 6.34
N ARG A 236 -12.38 21.09 5.67
CA ARG A 236 -12.81 19.73 6.06
C ARG A 236 -11.93 18.62 5.52
N GLN A 237 -11.02 18.93 4.63
CA GLN A 237 -10.12 17.94 4.04
C GLN A 237 -8.90 17.73 4.95
N CYS A 238 -8.53 16.47 5.11
CA CYS A 238 -7.31 16.11 5.82
C CYS A 238 -6.09 16.27 4.91
N LEU A 239 -5.07 16.97 5.40
CA LEU A 239 -3.77 17.10 4.74
C LEU A 239 -2.67 17.12 5.80
N ALA A 240 -1.66 16.25 5.64
CA ALA A 240 -0.44 16.27 6.42
C ALA A 240 0.75 16.56 5.51
N VAL A 241 1.60 17.50 5.92
CA VAL A 241 2.84 17.84 5.22
C VAL A 241 3.96 17.88 6.24
N SER A 242 5.08 17.25 5.93
CA SER A 242 6.29 17.32 6.76
C SER A 242 7.54 17.45 5.91
N ILE A 243 8.50 18.23 6.39
CA ILE A 243 9.87 18.28 5.88
C ILE A 243 10.71 17.41 6.83
N GLY A 244 11.26 16.32 6.31
CA GLY A 244 12.00 15.32 7.08
C GLY A 244 13.51 15.49 6.98
N SER A 245 14.01 16.18 5.96
CA SER A 245 15.44 16.43 5.74
C SER A 245 15.68 17.86 5.30
N LEU A 246 16.82 18.44 5.76
CA LEU A 246 17.27 19.79 5.40
C LEU A 246 18.77 19.87 5.55
N HIS A 247 19.50 20.22 4.48
CA HIS A 247 20.94 20.31 4.46
C HIS A 247 21.41 21.55 3.71
N SER A 248 22.27 22.38 4.33
CA SER A 248 22.91 23.53 3.70
C SER A 248 24.05 24.05 4.53
N GLY A 249 25.12 24.52 3.86
CA GLY A 249 26.27 25.23 4.48
C GLY A 249 27.17 24.33 5.33
N GLU A 250 28.46 24.69 5.37
CA GLU A 250 29.46 24.00 6.19
C GLU A 250 30.19 24.96 7.13
N LEU A 251 30.36 26.22 6.72
CA LEU A 251 31.15 27.23 7.45
C LEU A 251 30.28 28.45 7.79
N GLN A 252 30.41 28.96 9.01
CA GLN A 252 29.59 30.07 9.54
C GLN A 252 29.81 31.39 8.81
N ASN A 253 30.97 31.60 8.19
CA ASN A 253 31.34 32.84 7.49
C ASN A 253 31.19 32.77 5.97
N VAL A 254 30.54 31.71 5.46
CA VAL A 254 30.26 31.51 4.04
C VAL A 254 28.76 31.34 3.80
N VAL A 255 28.17 32.16 2.94
CA VAL A 255 26.82 31.95 2.41
C VAL A 255 26.89 30.76 1.44
N PRO A 256 26.10 29.71 1.62
CA PRO A 256 26.16 28.53 0.76
C PRO A 256 25.56 28.82 -0.63
N GLN A 257 25.91 27.97 -1.61
CA GLN A 257 25.34 28.03 -2.95
C GLN A 257 24.06 27.20 -3.10
N GLU A 258 23.91 26.18 -2.25
CA GLU A 258 22.82 25.20 -2.37
C GLU A 258 22.21 24.89 -1.00
N LEU A 259 20.93 24.53 -1.06
CA LEU A 259 20.19 23.96 0.05
C LEU A 259 19.32 22.83 -0.48
N THR A 260 19.42 21.63 0.11
CA THR A 260 18.54 20.51 -0.19
C THR A 260 17.54 20.31 0.93
N PHE A 261 16.28 20.01 0.57
CA PHE A 261 15.27 19.60 1.53
C PHE A 261 14.32 18.57 0.91
N GLY A 262 13.83 17.68 1.76
CA GLY A 262 12.92 16.63 1.36
C GLY A 262 11.80 16.42 2.36
N GLY A 263 10.68 15.92 1.87
CA GLY A 263 9.53 15.70 2.70
C GLY A 263 8.41 14.90 2.03
N THR A 264 7.28 14.82 2.73
CA THR A 264 6.13 14.06 2.27
C THR A 264 4.83 14.85 2.49
N CYS A 265 3.86 14.59 1.61
CA CYS A 265 2.49 15.05 1.74
C CYS A 265 1.55 13.84 1.74
N ARG A 266 0.49 13.87 2.57
CA ARG A 266 -0.56 12.84 2.65
C ARG A 266 -1.94 13.49 2.69
N TYR A 267 -2.94 12.84 2.05
CA TYR A 267 -4.34 13.31 1.94
C TYR A 267 -5.29 12.13 1.72
N PHE A 268 -6.60 12.34 1.94
CA PHE A 268 -7.64 11.34 1.68
C PHE A 268 -8.58 11.70 0.52
N ASP A 269 -8.31 12.76 -0.22
CA ASP A 269 -9.08 13.18 -1.39
C ASP A 269 -8.12 13.88 -2.36
N TYR A 270 -7.71 13.17 -3.40
CA TYR A 270 -6.79 13.70 -4.41
C TYR A 270 -7.34 14.96 -5.09
N ASP A 271 -8.61 14.92 -5.48
CA ASP A 271 -9.20 16.01 -6.27
C ASP A 271 -9.41 17.30 -5.45
N LYS A 272 -9.78 17.15 -4.15
CA LYS A 272 -10.07 18.30 -3.29
C LYS A 272 -8.89 18.76 -2.43
N ALA A 273 -7.95 17.88 -2.14
CA ALA A 273 -6.81 18.21 -1.30
C ALA A 273 -5.47 17.98 -1.98
N GLY A 274 -5.25 16.78 -2.52
CA GLY A 274 -3.96 16.36 -3.06
C GLY A 274 -3.50 17.22 -4.23
N LYS A 275 -4.27 17.23 -5.32
CA LYS A 275 -3.92 17.97 -6.52
C LYS A 275 -3.87 19.50 -6.32
N PRO A 276 -4.86 20.15 -5.67
CA PRO A 276 -4.78 21.58 -5.42
C PRO A 276 -3.55 21.96 -4.59
N PHE A 277 -3.25 21.18 -3.54
CA PHE A 277 -2.07 21.45 -2.74
C PHE A 277 -0.76 21.21 -3.50
N TYR A 278 -0.69 20.15 -4.30
CA TYR A 278 0.48 19.83 -5.12
C TYR A 278 0.77 20.97 -6.13
N ASP A 279 -0.23 21.42 -6.85
CA ASP A 279 -0.08 22.50 -7.85
C ASP A 279 0.42 23.79 -7.16
N GLU A 280 -0.21 24.20 -6.06
CA GLU A 280 0.15 25.41 -5.33
C GLU A 280 1.50 25.30 -4.59
N PHE A 281 1.91 24.10 -4.17
CA PHE A 281 3.24 23.86 -3.58
C PHE A 281 4.36 24.23 -4.56
N TYR A 282 4.27 23.76 -5.78
CA TYR A 282 5.29 24.07 -6.80
C TYR A 282 5.19 25.52 -7.30
N HIS A 283 3.98 26.08 -7.41
CA HIS A 283 3.81 27.51 -7.68
C HIS A 283 4.49 28.38 -6.61
N LEU A 284 4.26 28.06 -5.34
CA LEU A 284 4.89 28.78 -4.24
C LEU A 284 6.43 28.68 -4.31
N LEU A 285 6.96 27.49 -4.61
CA LEU A 285 8.40 27.27 -4.75
C LEU A 285 8.98 28.12 -5.89
N ASP A 286 8.34 28.14 -7.06
CA ASP A 286 8.75 28.95 -8.21
C ASP A 286 8.81 30.44 -7.87
N HIS A 287 7.73 30.97 -7.28
CA HIS A 287 7.63 32.38 -6.95
C HIS A 287 8.59 32.80 -5.85
N THR A 288 8.79 31.95 -4.83
CA THR A 288 9.73 32.24 -3.75
C THR A 288 11.16 32.24 -4.27
N CYS A 289 11.55 31.22 -5.04
CA CYS A 289 12.89 31.18 -5.65
C CYS A 289 13.17 32.39 -6.52
N ALA A 290 12.22 32.76 -7.38
CA ALA A 290 12.35 33.96 -8.22
C ALA A 290 12.52 35.24 -7.38
N SER A 291 11.77 35.40 -6.27
CA SER A 291 11.85 36.58 -5.40
C SER A 291 13.18 36.72 -4.69
N TYR A 292 13.86 35.59 -4.43
CA TYR A 292 15.19 35.54 -3.80
C TYR A 292 16.33 35.42 -4.81
N HIS A 293 16.06 35.58 -6.12
CA HIS A 293 17.02 35.36 -7.20
C HIS A 293 17.70 34.00 -7.17
N CYS A 294 16.99 32.99 -6.66
CA CYS A 294 17.35 31.59 -6.64
C CYS A 294 16.63 30.83 -7.77
N SER A 295 17.11 29.63 -8.02
CA SER A 295 16.40 28.62 -8.83
C SER A 295 16.29 27.32 -8.03
N TRP A 296 15.55 26.35 -8.54
CA TRP A 296 15.46 25.04 -7.92
C TRP A 296 15.52 23.92 -8.94
N THR A 297 15.93 22.75 -8.49
CA THR A 297 15.88 21.47 -9.22
C THR A 297 15.31 20.40 -8.30
N SER A 298 14.73 19.38 -8.88
CA SER A 298 14.37 18.15 -8.17
C SER A 298 14.85 16.94 -8.98
N GLY A 299 14.85 15.76 -8.40
CA GLY A 299 14.73 14.52 -9.15
C GLY A 299 13.47 14.53 -10.03
N PRO A 300 13.09 13.39 -10.62
CA PRO A 300 11.80 13.28 -11.31
C PRO A 300 10.69 13.76 -10.37
N VAL A 301 9.93 14.78 -10.80
CA VAL A 301 8.81 15.27 -10.00
C VAL A 301 7.76 14.17 -9.94
N PRO A 302 7.47 13.58 -8.76
CA PRO A 302 6.56 12.46 -8.67
C PRO A 302 5.15 12.88 -9.03
N LYS A 303 4.41 12.02 -9.71
CA LYS A 303 2.97 12.21 -9.87
C LYS A 303 2.30 11.74 -8.58
N PRO A 304 1.50 12.59 -7.91
CA PRO A 304 0.90 12.23 -6.63
C PRO A 304 0.06 10.97 -6.73
N LEU A 305 0.28 10.02 -5.81
CA LEU A 305 -0.51 8.80 -5.69
C LEU A 305 -1.91 9.12 -5.19
N TYR A 306 -2.91 8.46 -5.72
CA TYR A 306 -4.29 8.51 -5.22
C TYR A 306 -4.41 7.89 -3.82
N GLU A 307 -5.45 8.28 -3.09
CA GLU A 307 -5.93 7.51 -1.95
C GLU A 307 -6.54 6.18 -2.42
N VAL A 308 -6.48 5.14 -1.59
CA VAL A 308 -7.29 3.93 -1.80
C VAL A 308 -8.76 4.31 -1.68
N HIS A 309 -9.56 3.93 -2.65
CA HIS A 309 -11.00 4.23 -2.63
C HIS A 309 -11.82 2.95 -2.58
N ASN A 310 -12.52 2.73 -1.47
CA ASN A 310 -13.46 1.62 -1.32
C ASN A 310 -14.79 1.97 -2.02
N ASP A 311 -15.14 1.20 -3.07
CA ASP A 311 -16.47 1.30 -3.67
C ASP A 311 -17.54 0.90 -2.65
N LYS A 312 -18.59 1.71 -2.53
CA LYS A 312 -19.62 1.53 -1.51
C LYS A 312 -20.40 0.21 -1.66
N THR A 313 -20.63 -0.22 -2.89
CA THR A 313 -21.32 -1.48 -3.18
C THR A 313 -20.43 -2.68 -2.82
N CYS A 314 -19.15 -2.60 -3.20
CA CYS A 314 -18.16 -3.62 -2.85
C CYS A 314 -17.90 -3.67 -1.33
N ALA A 315 -17.85 -2.55 -0.64
CA ALA A 315 -17.70 -2.49 0.81
C ALA A 315 -18.92 -3.12 1.53
N ALA A 316 -20.13 -2.78 1.13
CA ALA A 316 -21.34 -3.38 1.70
C ALA A 316 -21.42 -4.88 1.43
N LEU A 317 -21.01 -5.34 0.25
CA LEU A 317 -20.91 -6.76 -0.07
C LEU A 317 -19.88 -7.48 0.81
N ALA A 318 -18.73 -6.85 1.03
CA ALA A 318 -17.68 -7.37 1.91
C ALA A 318 -18.19 -7.50 3.36
N GLU A 319 -18.82 -6.47 3.91
CA GLU A 319 -19.43 -6.50 5.25
C GLU A 319 -20.40 -7.68 5.39
N LYS A 320 -21.34 -7.82 4.44
CA LYS A 320 -22.33 -8.89 4.41
C LYS A 320 -21.68 -10.28 4.34
N ALA A 321 -20.73 -10.49 3.43
CA ALA A 321 -20.09 -11.78 3.20
C ALA A 321 -19.20 -12.21 4.38
N ILE A 322 -18.42 -11.27 4.91
CA ILE A 322 -17.52 -11.50 6.06
C ILE A 322 -18.33 -11.81 7.31
N THR A 323 -19.38 -11.03 7.58
CA THR A 323 -20.28 -11.26 8.72
C THR A 323 -20.99 -12.61 8.63
N ALA A 324 -21.44 -13.00 7.43
CA ALA A 324 -22.07 -14.30 7.22
C ALA A 324 -21.14 -15.49 7.52
N SER A 325 -19.84 -15.34 7.30
CA SER A 325 -18.85 -16.42 7.50
C SER A 325 -18.23 -16.42 8.90
N LEU A 326 -18.05 -15.24 9.51
CA LEU A 326 -17.29 -15.06 10.75
C LEU A 326 -18.16 -14.64 11.96
N GLY A 327 -19.43 -14.28 11.72
CA GLY A 327 -20.34 -13.81 12.76
C GLY A 327 -20.41 -12.28 12.87
N ASN A 328 -21.47 -11.80 13.55
CA ASN A 328 -21.77 -10.36 13.61
C ASN A 328 -20.71 -9.54 14.36
N ASP A 329 -20.01 -10.15 15.30
CA ASP A 329 -19.02 -9.46 16.14
C ASP A 329 -17.66 -9.28 15.46
N ILE A 330 -17.50 -9.77 14.22
CA ILE A 330 -16.21 -9.69 13.52
C ILE A 330 -15.85 -8.26 13.13
N LEU A 331 -16.84 -7.44 12.76
CA LEU A 331 -16.60 -6.10 12.27
C LEU A 331 -16.30 -5.11 13.40
N THR A 332 -15.36 -4.23 13.14
CA THR A 332 -15.02 -3.11 14.01
C THR A 332 -14.81 -1.84 13.18
N LYS A 333 -14.86 -0.69 13.85
CA LYS A 333 -14.51 0.60 13.23
C LYS A 333 -13.03 0.89 13.46
N CYS A 334 -12.42 1.54 12.50
CA CYS A 334 -11.09 2.13 12.65
C CYS A 334 -11.04 3.49 11.95
N GLU A 335 -10.10 4.33 12.37
CA GLU A 335 -9.79 5.56 11.64
C GLU A 335 -9.05 5.21 10.33
N PRO A 336 -9.25 5.99 9.25
CA PRO A 336 -8.45 5.89 8.05
C PRO A 336 -6.95 6.02 8.38
N TRP A 337 -6.12 5.31 7.64
CA TRP A 337 -4.68 5.29 7.89
C TRP A 337 -3.93 6.24 6.94
N MET A 338 -3.05 7.09 7.52
CA MET A 338 -2.27 8.07 6.75
C MET A 338 -1.10 7.44 5.97
N ALA A 339 -0.99 6.11 5.93
CA ALA A 339 -0.09 5.41 5.03
C ALA A 339 -0.66 5.37 3.60
N SER A 340 0.23 5.31 2.62
CA SER A 340 -0.12 5.13 1.21
C SER A 340 -0.01 3.66 0.81
N GLU A 341 -0.66 3.30 -0.31
CA GLU A 341 -0.80 1.93 -0.76
C GLU A 341 -1.00 1.91 -2.29
N THR A 342 -0.23 1.09 -3.01
CA THR A 342 -0.28 1.01 -4.49
C THR A 342 -1.62 0.45 -4.99
N PHE A 343 -2.34 -0.32 -4.17
CA PHE A 343 -3.70 -0.78 -4.47
C PHE A 343 -4.65 0.38 -4.84
N ALA A 344 -4.34 1.61 -4.43
CA ALA A 344 -5.03 2.83 -4.83
C ALA A 344 -5.16 2.96 -6.36
N ILE A 345 -4.14 2.55 -7.12
CA ILE A 345 -4.16 2.58 -8.58
C ILE A 345 -5.19 1.59 -9.12
N LEU A 346 -5.28 0.39 -8.55
CA LEU A 346 -6.26 -0.62 -8.95
C LEU A 346 -7.68 -0.18 -8.63
N THR A 347 -7.90 0.54 -7.52
CA THR A 347 -9.22 1.09 -7.17
C THR A 347 -9.64 2.29 -8.03
N ARG A 348 -8.78 2.80 -8.91
CA ARG A 348 -9.13 3.78 -9.97
C ARG A 348 -9.48 3.09 -11.28
N LEU A 349 -9.10 1.84 -11.46
CA LEU A 349 -9.40 1.03 -12.65
C LEU A 349 -10.60 0.14 -12.47
N TYR A 350 -10.81 -0.39 -11.26
CA TYR A 350 -11.83 -1.39 -10.95
C TYR A 350 -12.56 -1.03 -9.66
N PRO A 351 -13.88 -1.29 -9.56
CA PRO A 351 -14.58 -1.19 -8.29
C PRO A 351 -13.99 -2.20 -7.31
N GLY A 352 -13.66 -1.75 -6.09
CA GLY A 352 -12.96 -2.63 -5.17
C GLY A 352 -13.09 -2.23 -3.72
N VAL A 353 -12.49 -3.04 -2.86
CA VAL A 353 -12.45 -2.80 -1.43
C VAL A 353 -11.15 -3.30 -0.82
N LEU A 354 -10.51 -2.45 -0.02
CA LEU A 354 -9.45 -2.83 0.90
C LEU A 354 -10.05 -2.99 2.29
N THR A 355 -9.71 -4.10 2.95
CA THR A 355 -10.15 -4.40 4.32
C THR A 355 -8.95 -4.51 5.25
N PHE A 356 -9.10 -4.06 6.51
CA PHE A 356 -8.06 -4.25 7.51
C PHE A 356 -8.36 -5.47 8.39
N THR A 357 -7.37 -6.35 8.53
CA THR A 357 -7.41 -7.49 9.44
C THR A 357 -6.55 -7.18 10.66
N GLY A 358 -7.15 -7.21 11.85
CA GLY A 358 -6.47 -6.89 13.10
C GLY A 358 -5.47 -7.97 13.52
N ILE A 359 -4.28 -7.53 13.95
CA ILE A 359 -3.17 -8.38 14.40
C ILE A 359 -2.74 -8.13 15.84
N ALA A 360 -3.40 -7.19 16.55
CA ALA A 360 -3.04 -6.84 17.91
C ALA A 360 -3.52 -7.91 18.91
N ASN A 361 -2.59 -8.48 19.65
CA ASN A 361 -2.87 -9.36 20.77
C ASN A 361 -1.86 -9.10 21.92
N PRO A 362 -2.23 -8.26 22.91
CA PRO A 362 -1.32 -7.93 23.99
C PRO A 362 -0.79 -9.16 24.75
N SER A 363 -1.56 -10.26 24.84
CA SER A 363 -1.13 -11.48 25.51
C SER A 363 -0.02 -12.23 24.76
N LYS A 364 0.16 -11.96 23.45
CA LYS A 364 1.23 -12.48 22.60
C LYS A 364 2.28 -11.43 22.28
N GLY A 365 2.14 -10.20 22.80
CA GLY A 365 3.05 -9.09 22.53
C GLY A 365 2.98 -8.54 21.11
N THR A 366 1.93 -8.85 20.33
CA THR A 366 1.73 -8.33 18.98
C THR A 366 0.91 -7.03 18.99
N GLY A 367 1.00 -6.24 17.91
CA GLY A 367 0.40 -4.92 17.80
C GLY A 367 1.42 -3.77 17.88
N GLY A 368 2.71 -4.06 17.67
CA GLY A 368 3.73 -3.05 17.40
C GLY A 368 3.44 -2.34 16.08
N ASN A 369 3.75 -1.04 16.01
CA ASN A 369 3.46 -0.23 14.83
C ASN A 369 4.21 -0.75 13.60
N HIS A 370 3.61 -0.57 12.42
CA HIS A 370 4.27 -0.88 11.15
C HIS A 370 5.60 -0.13 11.01
N HIS A 371 6.55 -0.71 10.26
CA HIS A 371 7.87 -0.17 9.96
C HIS A 371 8.75 0.03 11.21
N THR A 372 8.47 -0.69 12.31
CA THR A 372 9.28 -0.66 13.53
C THR A 372 9.91 -2.02 13.84
N PRO A 373 11.04 -2.06 14.57
CA PRO A 373 11.69 -3.31 14.99
C PRO A 373 10.81 -4.23 15.85
N GLU A 374 9.80 -3.67 16.51
CA GLU A 374 8.86 -4.37 17.41
C GLU A 374 7.62 -4.91 16.68
N PHE A 375 7.40 -4.54 15.40
CA PHE A 375 6.27 -5.05 14.62
C PHE A 375 6.23 -6.57 14.66
N ASP A 376 5.07 -7.12 15.00
CA ASP A 376 4.80 -8.56 14.94
C ASP A 376 3.29 -8.76 14.80
N LEU A 377 2.90 -9.88 14.22
CA LEU A 377 1.50 -10.24 14.01
C LEU A 377 1.11 -11.47 14.83
N ASP A 378 -0.10 -11.45 15.35
CA ASP A 378 -0.72 -12.67 15.86
C ASP A 378 -1.13 -13.58 14.70
N GLU A 379 -0.48 -14.74 14.56
CA GLU A 379 -0.73 -15.68 13.47
C GLU A 379 -2.18 -16.17 13.41
N ASP A 380 -2.94 -16.13 14.53
CA ASP A 380 -4.37 -16.46 14.52
C ASP A 380 -5.17 -15.48 13.63
N ALA A 381 -4.68 -14.26 13.40
CA ALA A 381 -5.28 -13.27 12.51
C ALA A 381 -5.39 -13.76 11.05
N LEU A 382 -4.44 -14.60 10.61
CA LEU A 382 -4.39 -15.12 9.25
C LEU A 382 -5.66 -15.93 8.88
N VAL A 383 -6.26 -16.62 9.85
CA VAL A 383 -7.52 -17.34 9.65
C VAL A 383 -8.65 -16.38 9.29
N TYR A 384 -8.73 -15.25 9.98
CA TYR A 384 -9.80 -14.25 9.76
C TYR A 384 -9.63 -13.53 8.42
N GLY A 385 -8.41 -13.08 8.10
CA GLY A 385 -8.12 -12.41 6.83
C GLY A 385 -8.33 -13.33 5.62
N THR A 386 -7.86 -14.59 5.69
CA THR A 386 -8.09 -15.58 4.63
C THR A 386 -9.57 -15.89 4.46
N THR A 387 -10.32 -16.06 5.57
CA THR A 387 -11.76 -16.31 5.52
C THR A 387 -12.51 -15.12 4.90
N ALA A 388 -12.13 -13.90 5.25
CA ALA A 388 -12.70 -12.69 4.68
C ALA A 388 -12.46 -12.60 3.16
N CYS A 389 -11.23 -12.85 2.72
CA CYS A 389 -10.85 -12.86 1.31
C CYS A 389 -11.69 -13.86 0.49
N ILE A 390 -11.77 -15.12 0.95
CA ILE A 390 -12.56 -16.16 0.27
C ILE A 390 -14.06 -15.82 0.29
N SER A 391 -14.58 -15.33 1.43
CA SER A 391 -15.99 -14.99 1.57
C SER A 391 -16.41 -13.88 0.63
N TYR A 392 -15.58 -12.83 0.54
CA TYR A 392 -15.79 -11.74 -0.42
C TYR A 392 -15.74 -12.25 -1.86
N ALA A 393 -14.69 -13.03 -2.21
CA ALA A 393 -14.53 -13.55 -3.55
C ALA A 393 -15.73 -14.35 -4.02
N LEU A 394 -16.21 -15.30 -3.22
CA LEU A 394 -17.38 -16.11 -3.55
C LEU A 394 -18.67 -15.29 -3.64
N ALA A 395 -18.84 -14.29 -2.76
CA ALA A 395 -19.99 -13.40 -2.80
C ALA A 395 -19.97 -12.52 -4.07
N PHE A 396 -18.80 -11.94 -4.42
CA PHE A 396 -18.63 -11.12 -5.61
C PHE A 396 -18.95 -11.89 -6.89
N LEU A 397 -18.36 -13.07 -7.04
CA LEU A 397 -18.58 -13.93 -8.22
C LEU A 397 -20.06 -14.36 -8.35
N LYS A 398 -20.72 -14.60 -7.21
CA LYS A 398 -22.13 -15.01 -7.19
C LYS A 398 -23.09 -13.85 -7.46
N GLU A 399 -22.85 -12.70 -6.82
CA GLU A 399 -23.81 -11.58 -6.87
C GLU A 399 -23.56 -10.66 -8.08
N ASN A 400 -22.32 -10.65 -8.63
CA ASN A 400 -21.89 -9.76 -9.71
C ASN A 400 -22.39 -8.33 -9.50
N PRO A 401 -21.91 -7.63 -8.44
CA PRO A 401 -22.53 -6.41 -7.97
C PRO A 401 -22.47 -5.30 -9.02
N GLN A 402 -23.62 -4.70 -9.32
CA GLN A 402 -23.67 -3.53 -10.19
C GLN A 402 -23.30 -2.30 -9.37
N THR A 403 -22.17 -1.72 -9.67
CA THR A 403 -21.63 -0.55 -8.97
C THR A 403 -21.90 0.74 -9.71
N SER A 404 -21.85 1.87 -9.01
CA SER A 404 -21.83 3.21 -9.62
C SER A 404 -20.39 3.70 -9.87
N PHE A 405 -19.44 2.77 -9.88
CA PHE A 405 -18.04 3.06 -10.08
C PHE A 405 -17.78 3.79 -11.41
N ILE A 406 -16.97 4.82 -11.34
CA ILE A 406 -16.51 5.56 -12.52
C ILE A 406 -15.01 5.34 -12.64
N ARG A 407 -14.63 4.56 -13.65
CA ARG A 407 -13.23 4.33 -13.99
C ARG A 407 -12.56 5.65 -14.39
N THR A 408 -11.32 5.84 -13.96
CA THR A 408 -10.52 7.00 -14.40
C THR A 408 -10.31 7.01 -15.91
N ASN A 409 -10.31 8.23 -16.48
CA ASN A 409 -9.96 8.48 -17.88
C ASN A 409 -8.47 8.81 -18.05
N GLU A 410 -7.68 8.74 -16.98
CA GLU A 410 -6.25 9.00 -17.04
C GLU A 410 -5.56 7.97 -17.94
N PRO A 411 -4.60 8.38 -18.81
CA PRO A 411 -3.80 7.43 -19.58
C PRO A 411 -3.11 6.40 -18.66
N LEU A 412 -3.12 5.13 -19.08
CA LEU A 412 -2.64 4.02 -18.23
C LEU A 412 -1.18 4.18 -17.81
N ASP A 413 -0.32 4.69 -18.70
CA ASP A 413 1.08 4.98 -18.40
C ASP A 413 1.23 6.09 -17.36
N THR A 414 0.37 7.10 -17.42
CA THR A 414 0.34 8.18 -16.44
C THR A 414 -0.17 7.69 -15.09
N LEU A 415 -1.25 6.91 -15.08
CA LEU A 415 -1.81 6.33 -13.87
C LEU A 415 -0.82 5.38 -13.18
N ALA A 416 -0.20 4.49 -13.96
CA ALA A 416 0.74 3.50 -13.45
C ALA A 416 2.03 4.11 -12.88
N ALA A 417 2.44 5.28 -13.39
CA ALA A 417 3.63 6.01 -12.91
C ALA A 417 3.37 6.90 -11.68
N ARG A 418 2.16 6.83 -11.08
CA ARG A 418 1.88 7.53 -9.81
C ARG A 418 2.52 6.80 -8.65
N ASN A 419 3.25 7.53 -7.84
CA ASN A 419 3.98 6.99 -6.71
C ASN A 419 4.06 7.97 -5.53
N VAL A 420 4.59 7.47 -4.42
CA VAL A 420 4.80 8.25 -3.18
C VAL A 420 6.29 8.37 -2.88
#